data_219c1d752a7b62e25444a922cb6fefe1
#
_entry.id   219c1d752a7b62e25444a922cb6fefe1
#
_cell.length_a   1.000
_cell.length_b   1.000
_cell.length_c   1.000
_cell.angle_alpha   90.00
_cell.angle_beta   90.00
_cell.angle_gamma   90.00
#
_symmetry.space_group_name_H-M   'P 1'
#
loop_
_entity.id
_entity.type
_entity.pdbx_description
1 polymer ?
#
loop_
_entity_poly.entity_id
_entity_poly.type
_entity_poly.pdbx_seq_one_letter_code
_entity_poly.pdbx_strand_id
1 'polypeptide(L)'
;LPLLLVVFGFAALQAVILNKAMSLVVVTAAFVFRSAAVPLVEVASNWTTVANLLAGSLIGAWSAAGWATRWQGATLQRVIAALLLVVAVVLLFGHESDAKHPALEGAWLIAAGVAAGLLIGAVASLLGVAGGELLIPTLVLLYGVDIKLAGSLSLAVSLPTMVAGFARYSRDRSFTVLRANRAFVLSMAAGSIFGAAIGGLCLGAVP
;
A
#
# COMPACT_ATOMS: atom_id res chain seq x y z
N LEU A 1 1.72 12.16 -1.61
CA LEU A 1 3.18 12.34 -1.73
C LEU A 1 3.56 13.59 -2.54
N PRO A 2 3.01 13.85 -3.76
CA PRO A 2 3.35 15.07 -4.53
C PRO A 2 3.15 16.37 -3.74
N LEU A 3 2.07 16.50 -2.97
CA LEU A 3 1.82 17.67 -2.14
C LEU A 3 2.94 17.91 -1.11
N LEU A 4 3.45 16.85 -0.49
CA LEU A 4 4.54 16.96 0.49
C LEU A 4 5.83 17.45 -0.16
N LEU A 5 6.08 17.06 -1.42
CA LEU A 5 7.26 17.46 -2.17
C LEU A 5 7.15 18.88 -2.73
N VAL A 6 6.02 19.19 -3.40
CA VAL A 6 5.88 20.41 -4.19
C VAL A 6 5.35 21.57 -3.36
N VAL A 7 4.32 21.33 -2.55
CA VAL A 7 3.65 22.41 -1.77
C VAL A 7 4.35 22.66 -0.44
N PHE A 8 4.69 21.58 0.28
CA PHE A 8 5.33 21.70 1.59
C PHE A 8 6.86 21.70 1.55
N GLY A 9 7.48 21.41 0.40
CA GLY A 9 8.94 21.50 0.22
C GLY A 9 9.76 20.51 1.03
N PHE A 10 9.17 19.38 1.49
CA PHE A 10 9.94 18.35 2.20
C PHE A 10 10.96 17.67 1.29
N ALA A 11 12.12 17.31 1.83
CA ALA A 11 13.07 16.46 1.12
C ALA A 11 12.43 15.11 0.76
N ALA A 12 12.82 14.50 -0.38
CA ALA A 12 12.16 13.31 -0.92
C ALA A 12 11.98 12.18 0.10
N LEU A 13 13.03 11.83 0.83
CA LEU A 13 12.97 10.77 1.84
C LEU A 13 12.08 11.16 3.04
N GLN A 14 12.10 12.42 3.46
CA GLN A 14 11.22 12.93 4.52
C GLN A 14 9.74 12.86 4.10
N ALA A 15 9.44 13.24 2.86
CA ALA A 15 8.10 13.16 2.30
C ALA A 15 7.60 11.71 2.23
N VAL A 16 8.45 10.76 1.83
CA VAL A 16 8.12 9.32 1.83
C VAL A 16 7.82 8.82 3.25
N ILE A 17 8.64 9.17 4.23
CA ILE A 17 8.46 8.76 5.63
C ILE A 17 7.16 9.33 6.21
N LEU A 18 6.88 10.63 5.99
CA LEU A 18 5.65 11.27 6.43
C LEU A 18 4.42 10.62 5.77
N ASN A 19 4.48 10.43 4.44
CA ASN A 19 3.39 9.80 3.70
C ASN A 19 3.12 8.37 4.21
N LYS A 20 4.19 7.60 4.47
CA LYS A 20 4.08 6.24 4.99
C LYS A 20 3.47 6.19 6.40
N ALA A 21 3.85 7.10 7.27
CA ALA A 21 3.27 7.21 8.61
C ALA A 21 1.76 7.50 8.54
N MET A 22 1.34 8.45 7.71
CA MET A 22 -0.07 8.79 7.50
C MET A 22 -0.83 7.63 6.86
N SER A 23 -0.26 6.99 5.82
CA SER A 23 -0.87 5.83 5.17
C SER A 23 -1.04 4.65 6.12
N LEU A 24 -0.10 4.43 7.05
CA LEU A 24 -0.22 3.37 8.06
C LEU A 24 -1.44 3.61 8.98
N VAL A 25 -1.67 4.84 9.39
CA VAL A 25 -2.86 5.21 10.18
C VAL A 25 -4.14 4.96 9.38
N VAL A 26 -4.18 5.43 8.12
CA VAL A 26 -5.34 5.22 7.21
C VAL A 26 -5.65 3.74 7.06
N VAL A 27 -4.65 2.92 6.73
CA VAL A 27 -4.84 1.48 6.47
C VAL A 27 -5.30 0.75 7.72
N THR A 28 -4.73 1.09 8.88
CA THR A 28 -5.16 0.51 10.16
C THR A 28 -6.61 0.86 10.47
N ALA A 29 -6.99 2.14 10.32
CA ALA A 29 -8.36 2.57 10.53
C ALA A 29 -9.31 1.93 9.51
N ALA A 30 -8.96 1.94 8.22
CA ALA A 30 -9.75 1.34 7.16
C ALA A 30 -9.97 -0.17 7.37
N PHE A 31 -8.95 -0.89 7.82
CA PHE A 31 -9.07 -2.32 8.12
C PHE A 31 -10.10 -2.59 9.22
N VAL A 32 -10.07 -1.77 10.29
CA VAL A 32 -11.03 -1.89 11.40
C VAL A 32 -12.46 -1.55 10.94
N PHE A 33 -12.66 -0.42 10.26
CA PHE A 33 -14.01 -0.03 9.83
C PHE A 33 -14.56 -0.92 8.72
N ARG A 34 -13.71 -1.45 7.86
CA ARG A 34 -14.09 -2.32 6.76
C ARG A 34 -14.50 -3.73 7.22
N SER A 35 -14.05 -4.18 8.39
CA SER A 35 -14.46 -5.46 8.99
C SER A 35 -15.95 -5.54 9.31
N ALA A 36 -16.65 -4.41 9.38
CA ALA A 36 -18.11 -4.36 9.51
C ALA A 36 -18.83 -4.73 8.19
N ALA A 37 -18.23 -4.43 7.03
CA ALA A 37 -18.81 -4.71 5.71
C ALA A 37 -18.34 -6.04 5.11
N VAL A 38 -17.09 -6.43 5.38
CA VAL A 38 -16.50 -7.72 4.95
C VAL A 38 -16.04 -8.47 6.18
N PRO A 39 -16.68 -9.59 6.56
CA PRO A 39 -16.33 -10.36 7.74
C PRO A 39 -14.88 -10.83 7.74
N LEU A 40 -14.19 -10.72 8.87
CA LEU A 40 -12.79 -11.17 8.99
C LEU A 40 -12.62 -12.66 8.68
N VAL A 41 -13.68 -13.45 8.84
CA VAL A 41 -13.69 -14.88 8.46
C VAL A 41 -13.44 -15.06 6.96
N GLU A 42 -14.00 -14.21 6.11
CA GLU A 42 -13.75 -14.26 4.65
C GLU A 42 -12.32 -13.89 4.31
N VAL A 43 -11.74 -12.93 5.01
CA VAL A 43 -10.31 -12.59 4.88
C VAL A 43 -9.45 -13.78 5.34
N ALA A 44 -9.80 -14.41 6.46
CA ALA A 44 -9.08 -15.56 6.99
C ALA A 44 -9.20 -16.80 6.10
N SER A 45 -10.33 -17.03 5.42
CA SER A 45 -10.48 -18.16 4.49
C SER A 45 -9.58 -18.02 3.26
N ASN A 46 -9.17 -16.80 2.91
CA ASN A 46 -8.26 -16.50 1.80
C ASN A 46 -6.80 -16.26 2.27
N TRP A 47 -6.42 -16.80 3.44
CA TRP A 47 -5.11 -16.56 4.02
C TRP A 47 -3.93 -17.01 3.13
N THR A 48 -4.13 -18.03 2.31
CA THR A 48 -3.11 -18.53 1.35
C THR A 48 -2.76 -17.49 0.30
N THR A 49 -3.77 -16.79 -0.23
CA THR A 49 -3.59 -15.66 -1.17
C THR A 49 -2.88 -14.50 -0.48
N VAL A 50 -3.30 -14.16 0.75
CA VAL A 50 -2.65 -13.11 1.56
C VAL A 50 -1.20 -13.47 1.83
N ALA A 51 -0.92 -14.69 2.29
CA ALA A 51 0.42 -15.15 2.62
C ALA A 51 1.35 -15.16 1.40
N ASN A 52 0.83 -15.56 0.23
CA ASN A 52 1.59 -15.59 -1.01
C ASN A 52 2.04 -14.18 -1.44
N LEU A 53 1.12 -13.22 -1.51
CA LEU A 53 1.45 -11.82 -1.81
C LEU A 53 2.32 -11.19 -0.73
N LEU A 54 2.06 -11.50 0.55
CA LEU A 54 2.78 -10.96 1.68
C LEU A 54 4.24 -11.42 1.69
N ALA A 55 4.53 -12.67 1.34
CA ALA A 55 5.89 -13.18 1.26
C ALA A 55 6.77 -12.34 0.32
N GLY A 56 6.26 -12.01 -0.88
CA GLY A 56 6.95 -11.13 -1.80
C GLY A 56 7.01 -9.68 -1.29
N SER A 57 5.87 -9.15 -0.82
CA SER A 57 5.75 -7.74 -0.49
C SER A 57 6.60 -7.32 0.72
N LEU A 58 6.79 -8.19 1.70
CA LEU A 58 7.69 -7.93 2.83
C LEU A 58 9.14 -7.77 2.36
N ILE A 59 9.60 -8.68 1.48
CA ILE A 59 10.95 -8.64 0.91
C ILE A 59 11.11 -7.37 0.06
N GLY A 60 10.14 -7.09 -0.80
CA GLY A 60 10.12 -5.91 -1.66
C GLY A 60 10.15 -4.61 -0.86
N ALA A 61 9.29 -4.50 0.15
CA ALA A 61 9.20 -3.30 0.98
C ALA A 61 10.47 -3.06 1.80
N TRP A 62 11.02 -4.08 2.40
CA TRP A 62 12.24 -3.97 3.20
C TRP A 62 13.45 -3.59 2.36
N SER A 63 13.66 -4.24 1.22
CA SER A 63 14.79 -3.97 0.32
C SER A 63 14.68 -2.58 -0.29
N ALA A 64 13.50 -2.21 -0.82
CA ALA A 64 13.28 -0.91 -1.43
C ALA A 64 13.42 0.25 -0.42
N ALA A 65 12.91 0.10 0.81
CA ALA A 65 13.15 1.07 1.86
C ALA A 65 14.64 1.23 2.17
N GLY A 66 15.39 0.12 2.17
CA GLY A 66 16.86 0.15 2.36
C GLY A 66 17.61 0.85 1.22
N TRP A 67 17.13 0.76 -0.02
CA TRP A 67 17.69 1.49 -1.15
C TRP A 67 17.33 2.97 -1.11
N ALA A 68 16.07 3.29 -0.81
CA ALA A 68 15.62 4.68 -0.71
C ALA A 68 16.46 5.51 0.28
N THR A 69 16.88 4.93 1.39
CA THR A 69 17.72 5.61 2.37
C THR A 69 19.17 5.86 1.90
N ARG A 70 19.60 5.18 0.84
CA ARG A 70 20.93 5.32 0.25
C ARG A 70 20.98 6.22 -0.96
N TRP A 71 19.84 6.50 -1.58
CA TRP A 71 19.78 7.29 -2.80
C TRP A 71 19.85 8.77 -2.51
N GLN A 72 20.47 9.50 -3.45
CA GLN A 72 20.44 10.97 -3.44
C GLN A 72 19.01 11.45 -3.66
N GLY A 73 18.64 12.58 -3.05
CA GLY A 73 17.27 13.12 -3.11
C GLY A 73 16.75 13.29 -4.53
N ALA A 74 17.60 13.75 -5.46
CA ALA A 74 17.21 13.91 -6.88
C ALA A 74 16.91 12.56 -7.56
N THR A 75 17.69 11.52 -7.27
CA THR A 75 17.46 10.17 -7.81
C THR A 75 16.14 9.61 -7.26
N LEU A 76 15.92 9.74 -5.95
CA LEU A 76 14.68 9.29 -5.33
C LEU A 76 13.46 10.01 -5.90
N GLN A 77 13.53 11.34 -6.14
CA GLN A 77 12.45 12.09 -6.77
C GLN A 77 12.13 11.60 -8.19
N ARG A 78 13.16 11.32 -9.00
CA ARG A 78 12.97 10.79 -10.37
C ARG A 78 12.31 9.41 -10.35
N VAL A 79 12.75 8.54 -9.45
CA VAL A 79 12.14 7.20 -9.26
C VAL A 79 10.70 7.33 -8.81
N ILE A 80 10.40 8.19 -7.83
CA ILE A 80 9.01 8.47 -7.40
C ILE A 80 8.16 8.94 -8.57
N ALA A 81 8.64 9.90 -9.36
CA ALA A 81 7.90 10.42 -10.51
C ALA A 81 7.64 9.34 -11.57
N ALA A 82 8.66 8.53 -11.89
CA ALA A 82 8.52 7.41 -12.82
C ALA A 82 7.52 6.36 -12.31
N LEU A 83 7.58 5.99 -11.04
CA LEU A 83 6.65 5.04 -10.44
C LEU A 83 5.21 5.56 -10.41
N LEU A 84 5.00 6.83 -10.10
CA LEU A 84 3.67 7.45 -10.13
C LEU A 84 3.09 7.43 -11.55
N LEU A 85 3.94 7.69 -12.57
CA LEU A 85 3.52 7.61 -13.98
C LEU A 85 3.13 6.17 -14.35
N VAL A 86 3.95 5.18 -13.97
CA VAL A 86 3.66 3.76 -14.24
C VAL A 86 2.36 3.34 -13.56
N VAL A 87 2.15 3.70 -12.29
CA VAL A 87 0.89 3.40 -11.58
C VAL A 87 -0.30 4.06 -12.27
N ALA A 88 -0.17 5.32 -12.70
CA ALA A 88 -1.23 6.02 -13.43
C ALA A 88 -1.58 5.32 -14.76
N VAL A 89 -0.57 4.88 -15.52
CA VAL A 89 -0.76 4.12 -16.76
C VAL A 89 -1.44 2.77 -16.49
N VAL A 90 -0.97 2.03 -15.48
CA VAL A 90 -1.58 0.73 -15.11
C VAL A 90 -3.05 0.90 -14.71
N LEU A 91 -3.37 1.93 -13.93
CA LEU A 91 -4.74 2.20 -13.52
C LEU A 91 -5.63 2.67 -14.69
N LEU A 92 -5.07 3.41 -15.65
CA LEU A 92 -5.81 3.89 -16.81
C LEU A 92 -6.20 2.75 -17.76
N PHE A 93 -5.30 1.81 -17.98
CA PHE A 93 -5.51 0.70 -18.95
C PHE A 93 -5.95 -0.62 -18.28
N GLY A 94 -5.85 -0.74 -16.96
CA GLY A 94 -6.14 -1.98 -16.23
C GLY A 94 -7.63 -2.18 -15.85
N HIS A 95 -8.54 -1.31 -16.29
CA HIS A 95 -9.93 -1.26 -15.81
C HIS A 95 -10.92 -2.22 -16.51
N GLU A 96 -10.54 -2.96 -17.55
CA GLU A 96 -11.48 -3.68 -18.40
C GLU A 96 -11.52 -5.21 -18.22
N SER A 97 -11.13 -5.75 -17.07
CA SER A 97 -11.07 -7.21 -16.92
C SER A 97 -12.03 -7.72 -15.84
N ASP A 98 -13.21 -8.18 -16.26
CA ASP A 98 -14.10 -9.05 -15.47
C ASP A 98 -13.52 -10.47 -15.35
N ALA A 99 -12.37 -10.60 -14.69
CA ALA A 99 -11.74 -11.89 -14.48
C ALA A 99 -12.46 -12.64 -13.35
N LYS A 100 -13.38 -13.53 -13.72
CA LYS A 100 -14.09 -14.41 -12.75
C LYS A 100 -13.31 -15.69 -12.41
N HIS A 101 -12.16 -15.91 -13.03
CA HIS A 101 -11.33 -17.08 -12.84
C HIS A 101 -9.86 -16.65 -12.63
N PRO A 102 -9.09 -17.41 -11.83
CA PRO A 102 -7.65 -17.16 -11.69
C PRO A 102 -6.97 -17.20 -13.07
N ALA A 103 -6.08 -16.24 -13.32
CA ALA A 103 -5.32 -16.18 -14.57
C ALA A 103 -4.29 -17.34 -14.72
N LEU A 104 -3.87 -17.90 -13.58
CA LEU A 104 -2.86 -18.97 -13.50
C LEU A 104 -3.28 -19.98 -12.45
N GLU A 105 -2.73 -21.21 -12.53
CA GLU A 105 -2.99 -22.28 -11.56
C GLU A 105 -1.70 -22.89 -11.01
N GLY A 106 -1.81 -23.55 -9.85
CA GLY A 106 -0.73 -24.30 -9.24
C GLY A 106 0.50 -23.48 -8.91
N ALA A 107 1.68 -24.02 -9.22
CA ALA A 107 2.97 -23.41 -8.90
C ALA A 107 3.19 -22.05 -9.59
N TRP A 108 2.63 -21.85 -10.78
CA TRP A 108 2.73 -20.60 -11.53
C TRP A 108 1.97 -19.46 -10.85
N LEU A 109 0.81 -19.75 -10.26
CA LEU A 109 0.06 -18.77 -9.46
C LEU A 109 0.87 -18.32 -8.24
N ILE A 110 1.50 -19.27 -7.56
CA ILE A 110 2.35 -18.98 -6.39
C ILE A 110 3.54 -18.10 -6.80
N ALA A 111 4.26 -18.46 -7.86
CA ALA A 111 5.40 -17.70 -8.33
C ALA A 111 5.01 -16.28 -8.79
N ALA A 112 3.92 -16.15 -9.54
CA ALA A 112 3.40 -14.87 -9.99
C ALA A 112 2.94 -14.00 -8.82
N GLY A 113 2.29 -14.58 -7.80
CA GLY A 113 1.86 -13.87 -6.61
C GLY A 113 3.03 -13.33 -5.78
N VAL A 114 4.07 -14.14 -5.56
CA VAL A 114 5.30 -13.69 -4.87
C VAL A 114 5.98 -12.57 -5.67
N ALA A 115 6.12 -12.73 -6.99
CA ALA A 115 6.73 -11.71 -7.86
C ALA A 115 5.93 -10.40 -7.86
N ALA A 116 4.60 -10.48 -8.00
CA ALA A 116 3.71 -9.32 -7.92
C ALA A 116 3.80 -8.66 -6.54
N GLY A 117 3.74 -9.44 -5.47
CA GLY A 117 3.92 -8.95 -4.10
C GLY A 117 5.24 -8.21 -3.93
N LEU A 118 6.35 -8.76 -4.41
CA LEU A 118 7.68 -8.15 -4.33
C LEU A 118 7.71 -6.79 -5.04
N LEU A 119 7.19 -6.70 -6.26
CA LEU A 119 7.13 -5.46 -7.02
C LEU A 119 6.23 -4.42 -6.34
N ILE A 120 5.01 -4.84 -5.93
CA ILE A 120 4.05 -3.95 -5.26
C ILE A 120 4.61 -3.46 -3.92
N GLY A 121 5.21 -4.34 -3.12
CA GLY A 121 5.84 -3.98 -1.85
C GLY A 121 6.98 -2.99 -2.04
N ALA A 122 7.81 -3.17 -3.08
CA ALA A 122 8.89 -2.24 -3.41
C ALA A 122 8.32 -0.86 -3.80
N VAL A 123 7.37 -0.80 -4.73
CA VAL A 123 6.70 0.44 -5.18
C VAL A 123 6.01 1.14 -4.01
N ALA A 124 5.21 0.40 -3.24
CA ALA A 124 4.51 0.93 -2.06
C ALA A 124 5.46 1.50 -1.02
N SER A 125 6.63 0.87 -0.84
CA SER A 125 7.64 1.37 0.09
C SER A 125 8.32 2.64 -0.41
N LEU A 126 8.67 2.73 -1.69
CA LEU A 126 9.29 3.90 -2.30
C LEU A 126 8.34 5.11 -2.37
N LEU A 127 7.07 4.88 -2.62
CA LEU A 127 6.05 5.93 -2.64
C LEU A 127 5.51 6.29 -1.24
N GLY A 128 5.79 5.45 -0.24
CA GLY A 128 5.23 5.63 1.10
C GLY A 128 3.71 5.45 1.15
N VAL A 129 3.14 4.65 0.26
CA VAL A 129 1.70 4.34 0.18
C VAL A 129 1.42 2.91 0.64
N ALA A 130 0.15 2.57 0.78
CA ALA A 130 -0.28 1.23 1.19
C ALA A 130 -0.13 0.17 0.08
N GLY A 131 -0.15 0.60 -1.19
CA GLY A 131 -0.09 -0.29 -2.36
C GLY A 131 -1.42 -0.91 -2.74
N GLY A 132 -2.52 -0.53 -2.10
CA GLY A 132 -3.87 -1.02 -2.40
C GLY A 132 -4.26 -0.83 -3.86
N GLU A 133 -3.81 0.28 -4.45
CA GLU A 133 -4.04 0.64 -5.85
C GLU A 133 -3.52 -0.43 -6.84
N LEU A 134 -2.47 -1.15 -6.47
CA LEU A 134 -1.89 -2.24 -7.26
C LEU A 134 -2.31 -3.61 -6.75
N LEU A 135 -2.52 -3.75 -5.44
CA LEU A 135 -2.95 -5.03 -4.84
C LEU A 135 -4.35 -5.42 -5.26
N ILE A 136 -5.30 -4.47 -5.31
CA ILE A 136 -6.70 -4.76 -5.68
C ILE A 136 -6.79 -5.32 -7.11
N PRO A 137 -6.24 -4.66 -8.15
CA PRO A 137 -6.22 -5.24 -9.49
C PRO A 137 -5.50 -6.59 -9.55
N THR A 138 -4.40 -6.74 -8.84
CA THR A 138 -3.66 -8.02 -8.79
C THR A 138 -4.51 -9.14 -8.19
N LEU A 139 -5.24 -8.88 -7.10
CA LEU A 139 -6.13 -9.85 -6.46
C LEU A 139 -7.29 -10.24 -7.38
N VAL A 140 -7.89 -9.27 -8.07
CA VAL A 140 -8.98 -9.52 -9.02
C VAL A 140 -8.48 -10.30 -10.24
N LEU A 141 -7.40 -9.83 -10.89
CA LEU A 141 -6.93 -10.41 -12.16
C LEU A 141 -6.19 -11.74 -11.99
N LEU A 142 -5.33 -11.83 -10.96
CA LEU A 142 -4.49 -13.01 -10.77
C LEU A 142 -5.21 -14.13 -10.01
N TYR A 143 -6.04 -13.77 -9.03
CA TYR A 143 -6.70 -14.74 -8.15
C TYR A 143 -8.23 -14.85 -8.39
N GLY A 144 -8.82 -14.03 -9.25
CA GLY A 144 -10.25 -14.04 -9.52
C GLY A 144 -11.14 -13.65 -8.33
N VAL A 145 -10.60 -12.87 -7.39
CA VAL A 145 -11.29 -12.47 -6.17
C VAL A 145 -12.26 -11.33 -6.46
N ASP A 146 -13.44 -11.35 -5.83
CA ASP A 146 -14.39 -10.22 -5.88
C ASP A 146 -13.76 -8.91 -5.39
N ILE A 147 -14.13 -7.79 -6.01
CA ILE A 147 -13.51 -6.48 -5.76
C ILE A 147 -13.70 -5.99 -4.30
N LYS A 148 -14.84 -6.30 -3.65
CA LYS A 148 -15.07 -5.93 -2.25
C LYS A 148 -14.13 -6.72 -1.33
N LEU A 149 -14.01 -8.02 -1.57
CA LEU A 149 -13.10 -8.90 -0.84
C LEU A 149 -11.63 -8.55 -1.15
N ALA A 150 -11.28 -8.29 -2.41
CA ALA A 150 -9.95 -7.85 -2.82
C ALA A 150 -9.51 -6.59 -2.08
N GLY A 151 -10.41 -5.62 -1.87
CA GLY A 151 -10.14 -4.45 -1.06
C GLY A 151 -9.78 -4.78 0.40
N SER A 152 -10.43 -5.77 1.02
CA SER A 152 -10.12 -6.18 2.40
C SER A 152 -8.85 -7.03 2.48
N LEU A 153 -8.62 -7.93 1.52
CA LEU A 153 -7.37 -8.69 1.40
C LEU A 153 -6.18 -7.77 1.15
N SER A 154 -6.35 -6.72 0.34
CA SER A 154 -5.29 -5.74 0.08
C SER A 154 -4.84 -5.03 1.36
N LEU A 155 -5.77 -4.70 2.26
CA LEU A 155 -5.44 -4.12 3.56
C LEU A 155 -4.70 -5.12 4.46
N ALA A 156 -5.08 -6.39 4.44
CA ALA A 156 -4.41 -7.45 5.20
C ALA A 156 -2.95 -7.68 4.73
N VAL A 157 -2.68 -7.54 3.43
CA VAL A 157 -1.31 -7.59 2.88
C VAL A 157 -0.57 -6.28 3.15
N SER A 158 -1.24 -5.13 2.99
CA SER A 158 -0.61 -3.82 3.12
C SER A 158 -0.14 -3.53 4.54
N LEU A 159 -0.92 -3.89 5.56
CA LEU A 159 -0.59 -3.58 6.96
C LEU A 159 0.79 -4.11 7.37
N PRO A 160 1.09 -5.43 7.30
CA PRO A 160 2.40 -5.94 7.65
C PRO A 160 3.51 -5.40 6.75
N THR A 161 3.23 -5.22 5.44
CA THR A 161 4.17 -4.67 4.48
C THR A 161 4.56 -3.23 4.82
N MET A 162 3.59 -2.42 5.23
CA MET A 162 3.83 -1.05 5.66
C MET A 162 4.63 -0.98 6.96
N VAL A 163 4.30 -1.84 7.93
CA VAL A 163 5.05 -1.95 9.19
C VAL A 163 6.52 -2.32 8.91
N ALA A 164 6.77 -3.30 8.04
CA ALA A 164 8.11 -3.70 7.66
C ALA A 164 8.90 -2.55 7.01
N GLY A 165 8.31 -1.86 6.03
CA GLY A 165 8.95 -0.69 5.40
C GLY A 165 9.15 0.47 6.39
N PHE A 166 8.19 0.74 7.26
CA PHE A 166 8.29 1.78 8.28
C PHE A 166 9.38 1.46 9.31
N ALA A 167 9.45 0.21 9.77
CA ALA A 167 10.52 -0.26 10.65
C ALA A 167 11.91 -0.17 9.99
N ARG A 168 11.99 -0.30 8.68
CA ARG A 168 13.25 -0.09 7.95
C ARG A 168 13.63 1.39 7.90
N TYR A 169 12.67 2.29 7.65
CA TYR A 169 12.89 3.74 7.66
C TYR A 169 13.20 4.29 9.06
N SER A 170 12.70 3.69 10.14
CA SER A 170 12.95 4.15 11.51
C SER A 170 14.44 4.14 11.90
N ARG A 171 15.27 3.41 11.14
CA ARG A 171 16.74 3.35 11.33
C ARG A 171 17.47 4.50 10.65
N ASP A 172 16.78 5.35 9.88
CA ASP A 172 17.38 6.50 9.20
C ASP A 172 17.21 7.79 9.99
N ARG A 173 18.19 8.70 9.88
CA ARG A 173 18.15 10.02 10.56
C ARG A 173 16.97 10.87 10.10
N SER A 174 16.54 10.73 8.85
CA SER A 174 15.38 11.44 8.29
C SER A 174 14.07 11.13 9.01
N PHE A 175 14.02 10.05 9.79
CA PHE A 175 12.87 9.67 10.60
C PHE A 175 12.50 10.71 11.67
N THR A 176 13.45 11.56 12.07
CA THR A 176 13.23 12.68 13.00
C THR A 176 12.19 13.68 12.49
N VAL A 177 11.90 13.71 11.17
CA VAL A 177 10.86 14.56 10.56
C VAL A 177 9.48 14.36 11.21
N LEU A 178 9.15 13.15 11.66
CA LEU A 178 7.90 12.84 12.33
C LEU A 178 7.77 13.61 13.66
N ARG A 179 8.86 13.66 14.43
CA ARG A 179 8.89 14.41 15.69
C ARG A 179 8.86 15.92 15.46
N ALA A 180 9.62 16.39 14.47
CA ALA A 180 9.70 17.80 14.12
C ALA A 180 8.34 18.36 13.63
N ASN A 181 7.53 17.52 12.98
CA ASN A 181 6.23 17.90 12.41
C ASN A 181 5.05 17.20 13.09
N ARG A 182 5.15 16.93 14.39
CA ARG A 182 4.13 16.15 15.14
C ARG A 182 2.71 16.68 15.02
N ALA A 183 2.53 18.01 15.07
CA ALA A 183 1.21 18.64 14.96
C ALA A 183 0.60 18.36 13.58
N PHE A 184 1.37 18.50 12.51
CA PHE A 184 0.95 18.17 11.15
C PHE A 184 0.59 16.68 11.03
N VAL A 185 1.42 15.77 11.54
CA VAL A 185 1.16 14.32 11.51
C VAL A 185 -0.12 13.99 12.27
N LEU A 186 -0.34 14.56 13.45
CA LEU A 186 -1.53 14.30 14.28
C LEU A 186 -2.81 14.84 13.62
N SER A 187 -2.78 16.05 13.05
CA SER A 187 -3.95 16.60 12.35
C SER A 187 -4.33 15.79 11.12
N MET A 188 -3.34 15.37 10.33
CA MET A 188 -3.54 14.51 9.17
C MET A 188 -4.03 13.11 9.57
N ALA A 189 -3.49 12.54 10.64
CA ALA A 189 -3.94 11.26 11.17
C ALA A 189 -5.41 11.32 11.64
N ALA A 190 -5.79 12.36 12.36
CA ALA A 190 -7.17 12.56 12.80
C ALA A 190 -8.13 12.64 11.60
N GLY A 191 -7.83 13.51 10.61
CA GLY A 191 -8.63 13.61 9.38
C GLY A 191 -8.72 12.28 8.62
N SER A 192 -7.63 11.52 8.59
CA SER A 192 -7.58 10.20 7.94
C SER A 192 -8.46 9.16 8.64
N ILE A 193 -8.49 9.16 9.97
CA ILE A 193 -9.36 8.26 10.75
C ILE A 193 -10.83 8.59 10.47
N PHE A 194 -11.19 9.88 10.50
CA PHE A 194 -12.56 10.32 10.17
C PHE A 194 -12.95 9.92 8.74
N GLY A 195 -12.08 10.16 7.76
CA GLY A 195 -12.31 9.75 6.38
C GLY A 195 -12.45 8.23 6.21
N ALA A 196 -11.61 7.46 6.88
CA ALA A 196 -11.68 6.00 6.86
C ALA A 196 -12.96 5.46 7.53
N ALA A 197 -13.44 6.10 8.61
CA ALA A 197 -14.69 5.76 9.26
C ALA A 197 -15.89 6.00 8.34
N ILE A 198 -15.97 7.18 7.72
CA ILE A 198 -17.04 7.52 6.77
C ILE A 198 -17.00 6.57 5.58
N GLY A 199 -15.83 6.37 4.96
CA GLY A 199 -15.67 5.49 3.80
C GLY A 199 -16.01 4.02 4.12
N GLY A 200 -15.61 3.53 5.30
CA GLY A 200 -15.92 2.18 5.75
C GLY A 200 -17.40 1.94 6.00
N LEU A 201 -18.09 2.92 6.60
CA LEU A 201 -19.53 2.84 6.84
C LEU A 201 -20.33 2.94 5.53
N CYS A 202 -19.90 3.81 4.60
CA CYS A 202 -20.54 3.95 3.29
C CYS A 202 -20.36 2.70 2.41
N LEU A 203 -19.32 1.90 2.63
CA LEU A 203 -19.08 0.68 1.83
C LEU A 203 -20.22 -0.34 1.93
N GLY A 204 -20.88 -0.43 3.08
CA GLY A 204 -22.04 -1.28 3.27
C GLY A 204 -23.28 -0.84 2.49
N ALA A 205 -23.35 0.42 2.07
CA ALA A 205 -24.47 0.97 1.30
C ALA A 205 -24.27 0.87 -0.22
N VAL A 206 -23.07 0.49 -0.67
CA VAL A 206 -22.76 0.31 -2.09
C VAL A 206 -23.09 -1.13 -2.49
N PRO A 207 -23.95 -1.35 -3.52
CA PRO A 207 -24.35 -2.68 -3.98
C PRO A 207 -23.20 -3.50 -4.55
#